data_3df0539b1aee6611da39ba23262b987c
#
_entry.id   3df0539b1aee6611da39ba23262b987c
#
_cell.length_a   1.000
_cell.length_b   1.000
_cell.length_c   1.000
_cell.angle_alpha   90.00
_cell.angle_beta   90.00
_cell.angle_gamma   90.00
#
_symmetry.space_group_name_H-M   'P 1'
#
loop_
_entity.id
_entity.type
_entity.pdbx_description
1 polymer ?
#
loop_
_entity_poly.entity_id
_entity_poly.type
_entity_poly.pdbx_seq_one_letter_code
_entity_poly.pdbx_strand_id
1 'polypeptide(L)'
;MKTRSAKNKGKRLQNSVRDILLETFTQLEEDDIKSTTMGESGEDIQLSPAARKLIPYAIECKNQEKINIWESLKQAESNSEKGKPVLIFKRNRSKTYAVLEIQ
;
A
#
# COMPACT_ATOMS: atom_id res chain seq x y z
N MET A 1 -14.10 7.99 -19.24
CA MET A 1 -12.80 7.36 -18.97
C MET A 1 -12.42 7.53 -17.53
N LYS A 2 -12.29 6.43 -16.88
CA LYS A 2 -11.96 6.48 -15.45
C LYS A 2 -10.51 6.20 -15.15
N THR A 3 -9.71 5.91 -16.16
CA THR A 3 -8.34 5.45 -15.95
C THR A 3 -7.48 6.47 -15.25
N ARG A 4 -7.48 7.73 -15.72
CA ARG A 4 -6.69 8.77 -15.07
C ARG A 4 -7.14 9.03 -13.63
N SER A 5 -8.44 9.15 -13.42
CA SER A 5 -8.99 9.40 -12.11
C SER A 5 -8.69 8.24 -11.16
N ALA A 6 -8.84 7.00 -11.64
CA ALA A 6 -8.56 5.82 -10.82
C ALA A 6 -7.08 5.75 -10.45
N LYS A 7 -6.18 6.04 -11.41
CA LYS A 7 -4.75 6.06 -11.12
C LYS A 7 -4.38 7.14 -10.11
N ASN A 8 -4.98 8.31 -10.25
CA ASN A 8 -4.71 9.41 -9.31
C ASN A 8 -5.18 9.07 -7.91
N LYS A 9 -6.34 8.43 -7.78
CA LYS A 9 -6.85 8.01 -6.48
C LYS A 9 -5.92 6.98 -5.85
N GLY A 10 -5.47 6.02 -6.62
CA GLY A 10 -4.54 5.00 -6.13
C GLY A 10 -3.23 5.60 -5.69
N LYS A 11 -2.68 6.51 -6.49
CA LYS A 11 -1.42 7.17 -6.17
C LYS A 11 -1.54 8.03 -4.91
N ARG A 12 -2.65 8.74 -4.75
CA ARG A 12 -2.89 9.53 -3.54
C ARG A 12 -2.92 8.65 -2.29
N LEU A 13 -3.56 7.48 -2.39
CA LEU A 13 -3.60 6.57 -1.26
C LEU A 13 -2.21 6.05 -0.93
N GLN A 14 -1.45 5.63 -1.94
CA GLN A 14 -0.08 5.18 -1.73
C GLN A 14 0.77 6.26 -1.06
N ASN A 15 0.66 7.50 -1.53
CA ASN A 15 1.41 8.62 -0.97
C ASN A 15 0.99 8.90 0.47
N SER A 16 -0.30 8.79 0.76
CA SER A 16 -0.82 8.97 2.10
C SER A 16 -0.27 7.91 3.06
N VAL A 17 -0.24 6.66 2.63
CA VAL A 17 0.31 5.57 3.43
C VAL A 17 1.80 5.80 3.67
N ARG A 18 2.55 6.16 2.63
CA ARG A 18 3.97 6.48 2.77
C ARG A 18 4.18 7.57 3.82
N ASP A 19 3.39 8.63 3.76
CA ASP A 19 3.54 9.76 4.68
C ASP A 19 3.26 9.34 6.12
N ILE A 20 2.23 8.52 6.33
CA ILE A 20 1.91 8.00 7.66
C ILE A 20 3.07 7.17 8.21
N LEU A 21 3.67 6.33 7.37
CA LEU A 21 4.79 5.50 7.81
C LEU A 21 6.01 6.35 8.15
N LEU A 22 6.29 7.37 7.35
CA LEU A 22 7.41 8.28 7.62
C LEU A 22 7.20 9.07 8.90
N GLU A 23 5.97 9.48 9.18
CA GLU A 23 5.65 10.17 10.44
C GLU A 23 5.75 9.24 11.65
N THR A 24 5.41 7.98 11.46
CA THR A 24 5.40 7.00 12.55
C THR A 24 6.81 6.51 12.88
N PHE A 25 7.60 6.24 11.85
CA PHE A 25 8.95 5.69 12.01
C PHE A 25 9.97 6.78 11.73
N THR A 26 10.14 7.66 12.70
CA THR A 26 10.95 8.89 12.55
C THR A 26 12.43 8.63 12.30
N GLN A 27 12.92 7.42 12.59
CA GLN A 27 14.31 7.05 12.30
C GLN A 27 14.51 6.70 10.82
N LEU A 28 13.44 6.58 10.04
CA LEU A 28 13.54 6.29 8.60
C LEU A 28 13.48 7.58 7.80
N GLU A 29 14.14 7.58 6.64
CA GLU A 29 14.18 8.73 5.74
C GLU A 29 13.32 8.47 4.51
N GLU A 30 13.14 9.50 3.69
CA GLU A 30 12.29 9.41 2.51
C GLU A 30 12.74 8.29 1.55
N ASP A 31 14.05 8.08 1.46
CA ASP A 31 14.57 7.02 0.59
C ASP A 31 14.25 5.62 1.11
N ASP A 32 13.89 5.49 2.36
CA ASP A 32 13.56 4.19 2.95
C ASP A 32 12.15 3.73 2.61
N ILE A 33 11.25 4.66 2.31
CA ILE A 33 9.83 4.35 2.08
C ILE A 33 9.36 5.10 0.85
N LYS A 34 9.07 4.39 -0.24
CA LYS A 34 8.69 5.01 -1.50
C LYS A 34 7.39 4.42 -2.02
N SER A 35 6.59 5.28 -2.65
CA SER A 35 5.41 4.86 -3.36
C SER A 35 5.82 4.34 -4.73
N THR A 36 5.35 3.16 -5.10
CA THR A 36 5.68 2.54 -6.40
C THR A 36 5.06 3.34 -7.54
N THR A 37 5.79 3.43 -8.64
CA THR A 37 5.26 4.06 -9.85
C THR A 37 4.08 3.24 -10.36
N MET A 38 3.01 3.94 -10.74
CA MET A 38 1.79 3.27 -11.22
C MET A 38 2.11 2.47 -12.47
N GLY A 39 1.61 1.24 -12.50
CA GLY A 39 1.83 0.32 -13.60
C GLY A 39 2.98 -0.64 -13.40
N GLU A 40 3.82 -0.41 -12.42
CA GLU A 40 4.89 -1.34 -12.09
C GLU A 40 4.34 -2.48 -11.23
N SER A 41 4.95 -3.64 -11.35
CA SER A 41 4.58 -4.79 -10.55
C SER A 41 5.23 -4.75 -9.18
N GLY A 42 4.76 -5.61 -8.28
CA GLY A 42 5.31 -5.71 -6.93
C GLY A 42 4.49 -4.94 -5.92
N GLU A 43 5.09 -4.68 -4.78
CA GLU A 43 4.42 -4.01 -3.66
C GLU A 43 4.18 -2.54 -3.98
N ASP A 44 3.06 -2.01 -3.55
CA ASP A 44 2.71 -0.60 -3.78
C ASP A 44 3.57 0.35 -2.95
N ILE A 45 4.09 -0.10 -1.84
CA ILE A 45 5.01 0.67 -1.00
C ILE A 45 6.34 -0.08 -1.00
N GLN A 46 7.39 0.57 -1.49
CA GLN A 46 8.73 -0.03 -1.54
C GLN A 46 9.49 0.34 -0.27
N LEU A 47 10.00 -0.67 0.41
CA LEU A 47 10.71 -0.49 1.67
C LEU A 47 12.17 -0.89 1.51
N SER A 48 13.07 -0.04 2.02
CA SER A 48 14.50 -0.37 2.08
C SER A 48 14.71 -1.52 3.08
N PRO A 49 15.88 -2.16 3.08
CA PRO A 49 16.18 -3.16 4.09
C PRO A 49 16.02 -2.65 5.53
N ALA A 50 16.41 -1.40 5.78
CA ALA A 50 16.26 -0.80 7.10
C ALA A 50 14.77 -0.63 7.45
N ALA A 51 13.97 -0.17 6.50
CA ALA A 51 12.54 -0.01 6.72
C ALA A 51 11.85 -1.36 6.91
N ARG A 52 12.28 -2.37 6.17
CA ARG A 52 11.67 -3.71 6.26
C ARG A 52 11.84 -4.33 7.66
N LYS A 53 12.91 -4.01 8.34
CA LYS A 53 13.12 -4.50 9.69
C LYS A 53 12.09 -3.96 10.68
N LEU A 54 11.64 -2.73 10.45
CA LEU A 54 10.65 -2.09 11.32
C LEU A 54 9.23 -2.33 10.81
N ILE A 55 9.06 -2.53 9.51
CA ILE A 55 7.77 -2.67 8.86
C ILE A 55 7.78 -4.00 8.10
N PRO A 56 7.49 -5.12 8.77
CA PRO A 56 7.59 -6.45 8.14
C PRO A 56 6.35 -6.78 7.30
N TYR A 57 5.85 -5.83 6.53
CA TYR A 57 4.61 -5.98 5.76
C TYR A 57 4.85 -5.65 4.31
N ALA A 58 4.12 -6.36 3.45
CA ALA A 58 4.05 -6.09 2.02
C ALA A 58 2.71 -5.41 1.76
N ILE A 59 2.74 -4.15 1.36
CA ILE A 59 1.54 -3.30 1.35
C ILE A 59 0.98 -3.17 -0.06
N GLU A 60 -0.29 -3.47 -0.21
CA GLU A 60 -1.09 -3.29 -1.40
C GLU A 60 -2.15 -2.23 -1.10
N CYS A 61 -2.35 -1.26 -2.00
CA CYS A 61 -3.29 -0.16 -1.79
C CYS A 61 -4.40 -0.21 -2.84
N LYS A 62 -5.64 -0.06 -2.39
CA LYS A 62 -6.83 -0.01 -3.26
C LYS A 62 -7.71 1.17 -2.85
N ASN A 63 -7.93 2.09 -3.77
CA ASN A 63 -8.82 3.23 -3.56
C ASN A 63 -9.91 3.18 -4.62
N GLN A 64 -10.98 2.44 -4.35
CA GLN A 64 -12.06 2.17 -5.30
C GLN A 64 -13.40 2.19 -4.57
N GLU A 65 -14.46 2.55 -5.28
CA GLU A 65 -15.80 2.57 -4.69
C GLU A 65 -16.31 1.16 -4.40
N LYS A 66 -16.02 0.22 -5.28
CA LYS A 66 -16.37 -1.19 -5.08
C LYS A 66 -15.10 -2.00 -5.07
N ILE A 67 -14.84 -2.64 -3.95
CA ILE A 67 -13.62 -3.44 -3.77
C ILE A 67 -14.02 -4.87 -3.50
N ASN A 68 -13.46 -5.78 -4.30
CA ASN A 68 -13.54 -7.20 -3.99
C ASN A 68 -12.39 -7.53 -3.05
N ILE A 69 -12.70 -7.65 -1.78
CA ILE A 69 -11.69 -7.85 -0.73
C ILE A 69 -10.90 -9.14 -0.97
N TRP A 70 -11.60 -10.22 -1.33
CA TRP A 70 -10.92 -11.50 -1.51
C TRP A 70 -9.94 -11.49 -2.68
N GLU A 71 -10.35 -10.91 -3.80
CA GLU A 71 -9.43 -10.78 -4.94
C GLU A 71 -8.28 -9.85 -4.63
N SER A 72 -8.56 -8.77 -3.92
CA SER A 72 -7.52 -7.80 -3.54
C SER A 72 -6.49 -8.44 -2.59
N LEU A 73 -6.95 -9.28 -1.67
CA LEU A 73 -6.05 -10.02 -0.79
C LEU A 73 -5.20 -11.01 -1.57
N LYS A 74 -5.77 -11.69 -2.54
CA LYS A 74 -5.01 -12.57 -3.42
C LYS A 74 -3.92 -11.81 -4.16
N GLN A 75 -4.25 -10.63 -4.65
CA GLN A 75 -3.29 -9.79 -5.34
C GLN A 75 -2.18 -9.34 -4.39
N ALA A 76 -2.52 -8.98 -3.17
CA ALA A 76 -1.54 -8.59 -2.17
C ALA A 76 -0.58 -9.75 -1.88
N GLU A 77 -1.12 -10.96 -1.75
CA GLU A 77 -0.30 -12.14 -1.52
C GLU A 77 0.61 -12.43 -2.70
N SER A 78 0.07 -12.31 -3.91
CA SER A 78 0.84 -12.58 -5.12
C SER A 78 1.95 -11.55 -5.34
N ASN A 79 1.74 -10.31 -4.93
CA ASN A 79 2.72 -9.24 -5.09
C ASN A 79 3.71 -9.14 -3.93
N SER A 80 3.50 -9.87 -2.85
CA SER A 80 4.39 -9.79 -1.70
C SER A 80 5.66 -10.58 -1.99
N GLU A 81 6.79 -9.91 -1.89
CA GLU A 81 8.09 -10.56 -2.02
C GLU A 81 8.66 -10.87 -0.65
N LYS A 82 8.53 -9.94 0.26
CA LYS A 82 9.00 -10.08 1.63
C LYS A 82 7.99 -9.44 2.55
N GLY A 83 7.74 -10.10 3.68
CA GLY A 83 6.82 -9.55 4.65
C GLY A 83 5.41 -10.06 4.46
N LYS A 84 4.60 -9.76 5.43
CA LYS A 84 3.21 -10.23 5.48
C LYS A 84 2.32 -9.33 4.62
N PRO A 85 1.51 -9.91 3.73
CA PRO A 85 0.61 -9.09 2.89
C PRO A 85 -0.40 -8.32 3.73
N VAL A 86 -0.54 -7.04 3.41
CA VAL A 86 -1.53 -6.15 4.04
C VAL A 86 -2.24 -5.39 2.93
N LEU A 87 -3.56 -5.42 2.95
CA LEU A 87 -4.38 -4.63 2.04
C LEU A 87 -4.82 -3.35 2.75
N ILE A 88 -4.37 -2.21 2.24
CA ILE A 88 -4.82 -0.89 2.70
C ILE A 88 -5.85 -0.41 1.70
N PHE A 89 -7.04 -0.05 2.17
CA PHE A 89 -8.10 0.29 1.23
C PHE A 89 -9.00 1.39 1.76
N LYS A 90 -9.64 2.06 0.82
CA LYS A 90 -10.68 3.05 1.11
C LYS A 90 -11.53 3.26 -0.14
N ARG A 91 -12.64 3.94 0.03
CA ARG A 91 -13.42 4.48 -1.07
C ARG A 91 -13.57 6.00 -0.85
N ASN A 92 -14.27 6.68 -1.77
CA ASN A 92 -14.44 8.12 -1.64
C ASN A 92 -15.07 8.46 -0.30
N ARG A 93 -14.51 9.46 0.37
CA ARG A 93 -15.01 10.00 1.64
C ARG A 93 -15.01 9.01 2.81
N SER A 94 -14.32 7.90 2.67
CA SER A 94 -14.21 6.96 3.79
C SER A 94 -12.89 7.15 4.52
N LYS A 95 -12.83 6.58 5.71
CA LYS A 95 -11.54 6.39 6.37
C LYS A 95 -10.76 5.32 5.64
N THR A 96 -9.49 5.20 5.97
CA THR A 96 -8.60 4.20 5.40
C THR A 96 -8.49 3.02 6.35
N TYR A 97 -8.61 1.83 5.81
CA TYR A 97 -8.63 0.60 6.60
C TYR A 97 -7.57 -0.36 6.11
N ALA A 98 -7.22 -1.30 6.98
CA ALA A 98 -6.26 -2.35 6.64
C ALA A 98 -6.88 -3.72 6.89
N VAL A 99 -6.56 -4.68 6.01
CA VAL A 99 -6.97 -6.07 6.15
C VAL A 99 -5.73 -6.94 5.99
N LEU A 100 -5.57 -7.90 6.90
CA LEU A 100 -4.46 -8.84 6.83
C LEU A 100 -4.87 -10.14 7.50
N GLU A 101 -4.13 -11.18 7.19
CA GLU A 101 -4.32 -12.47 7.84
C GLU A 101 -3.95 -12.35 9.32
N ILE A 102 -4.73 -12.99 10.19
CA ILE A 102 -4.56 -12.80 11.62
C ILE A 102 -3.33 -13.52 12.18
N GLN A 103 -2.78 -14.47 11.44
CA GLN A 103 -1.61 -15.22 11.90
C GLN A 103 -0.39 -14.99 11.05
#